data_69c83ebc601339661a4e44ecbe0a7a83
#
_entry.id   69c83ebc601339661a4e44ecbe0a7a83
#
_cell.length_a   1.000
_cell.length_b   1.000
_cell.length_c   1.000
_cell.angle_alpha   90.00
_cell.angle_beta   90.00
_cell.angle_gamma   90.00
#
_symmetry.space_group_name_H-M   'P 1'
#
loop_
_entity.id
_entity.type
_entity.pdbx_description
1 polymer ?
#
loop_
_entity_poly.entity_id
_entity_poly.type
_entity_poly.pdbx_seq_one_letter_code
_entity_poly.pdbx_strand_id
1 'polypeptide(L)'
;MRINLSWWLIGTVLFSSVTACTPSQDRSYASKFVSGNTVVHEVFWGIDHKTPYPFTTSGEILCVYYPDFGIEVYFEPAGYSKDSSIGTPLNKAAAKALRRDGMEPNVPYSIKKGADLSEAVEVGLRACGEMLDKSA
;
A
#
# COMPACT_ATOMS: atom_id res chain seq x y z
N MET A 1 -79.13 20.99 -33.70
CA MET A 1 -78.93 20.04 -32.60
C MET A 1 -77.83 19.04 -32.96
N ARG A 2 -76.62 19.40 -32.69
CA ARG A 2 -75.41 18.48 -32.86
C ARG A 2 -74.38 18.89 -31.84
N ILE A 3 -74.15 18.02 -30.89
CA ILE A 3 -73.14 18.14 -29.84
C ILE A 3 -71.85 17.53 -30.35
N ASN A 4 -70.83 18.34 -30.52
CA ASN A 4 -69.48 17.87 -30.82
C ASN A 4 -68.67 17.79 -29.51
N LEU A 5 -68.46 16.58 -29.01
CA LEU A 5 -67.51 16.31 -27.94
C LEU A 5 -66.12 16.24 -28.56
N SER A 6 -65.32 17.24 -28.29
CA SER A 6 -63.89 17.20 -28.57
C SER A 6 -63.14 16.67 -27.33
N TRP A 7 -62.63 15.46 -27.42
CA TRP A 7 -61.86 14.87 -26.38
C TRP A 7 -60.38 15.31 -26.52
N TRP A 8 -59.92 16.11 -25.58
CA TRP A 8 -58.52 16.45 -25.43
C TRP A 8 -57.85 15.38 -24.59
N LEU A 9 -57.04 14.54 -25.24
CA LEU A 9 -56.11 13.63 -24.56
C LEU A 9 -54.87 14.42 -24.11
N ILE A 10 -54.80 14.72 -22.82
CA ILE A 10 -53.59 15.25 -22.19
C ILE A 10 -52.67 14.09 -21.94
N GLY A 11 -51.66 13.95 -22.80
CA GLY A 11 -50.57 13.01 -22.60
C GLY A 11 -49.65 13.49 -21.47
N THR A 12 -49.73 12.82 -20.33
CA THR A 12 -48.80 13.04 -19.22
C THR A 12 -47.47 12.35 -19.55
N VAL A 13 -46.47 13.13 -19.92
CA VAL A 13 -45.10 12.65 -20.09
C VAL A 13 -44.49 12.53 -18.72
N LEU A 14 -44.38 11.31 -18.23
CA LEU A 14 -43.60 10.97 -17.04
C LEU A 14 -42.11 11.05 -17.39
N PHE A 15 -41.43 12.11 -16.99
CA PHE A 15 -40.01 12.21 -16.97
C PHE A 15 -39.47 11.31 -15.82
N SER A 16 -39.07 10.13 -16.17
CA SER A 16 -38.26 9.27 -15.27
C SER A 16 -36.90 9.91 -15.12
N SER A 17 -36.68 10.60 -14.02
CA SER A 17 -35.35 11.07 -13.61
C SER A 17 -34.49 9.84 -13.25
N VAL A 18 -33.67 9.41 -14.18
CA VAL A 18 -32.62 8.42 -13.88
C VAL A 18 -31.57 9.16 -13.06
N THR A 19 -31.65 9.04 -11.75
CA THR A 19 -30.56 9.47 -10.86
C THR A 19 -29.39 8.53 -11.12
N ALA A 20 -28.50 8.96 -11.99
CA ALA A 20 -27.20 8.30 -12.16
C ALA A 20 -26.43 8.47 -10.85
N CYS A 21 -26.38 7.42 -10.04
CA CYS A 21 -25.36 7.30 -8.99
C CYS A 21 -24.00 7.27 -9.67
N THR A 22 -23.39 8.41 -9.75
CA THR A 22 -21.97 8.52 -10.08
C THR A 22 -21.17 7.93 -8.91
N PRO A 23 -20.44 6.84 -9.09
CA PRO A 23 -19.44 6.42 -8.10
C PRO A 23 -18.24 7.36 -8.27
N SER A 24 -18.37 8.56 -7.73
CA SER A 24 -17.25 9.46 -7.55
C SER A 24 -16.76 9.27 -6.13
N GLN A 25 -15.61 8.68 -5.97
CA GLN A 25 -14.67 9.07 -4.90
C GLN A 25 -13.68 8.01 -4.45
N ASP A 26 -13.33 7.01 -5.26
CA ASP A 26 -12.20 6.15 -4.86
C ASP A 26 -10.89 6.38 -5.63
N ARG A 27 -10.86 7.29 -6.59
CA ARG A 27 -9.62 7.59 -7.34
C ARG A 27 -8.61 8.45 -6.56
N SER A 28 -9.04 9.16 -5.53
CA SER A 28 -8.16 10.03 -4.74
C SER A 28 -7.27 9.26 -3.75
N TYR A 29 -7.72 8.09 -3.29
CA TYR A 29 -6.93 7.26 -2.36
C TYR A 29 -5.87 6.44 -3.09
N ALA A 30 -6.20 5.88 -4.24
CA ALA A 30 -5.27 5.06 -5.03
C ALA A 30 -4.09 5.86 -5.60
N SER A 31 -4.24 7.17 -5.82
CA SER A 31 -3.17 8.02 -6.37
C SER A 31 -2.11 8.46 -5.35
N LYS A 32 -2.31 8.14 -4.07
CA LYS A 32 -1.39 8.53 -2.98
C LYS A 32 -0.64 7.36 -2.36
N PHE A 33 -1.01 6.14 -2.72
CA PHE A 33 -0.33 4.94 -2.25
C PHE A 33 0.87 4.65 -3.16
N VAL A 34 2.04 4.55 -2.56
CA VAL A 34 3.28 4.16 -3.25
C VAL A 34 3.91 3.00 -2.51
N SER A 35 4.33 1.99 -3.25
CA SER A 35 5.09 0.87 -2.70
C SER A 35 6.30 0.57 -3.57
N GLY A 36 7.41 0.20 -2.96
CA GLY A 36 8.63 -0.21 -3.61
C GLY A 36 9.25 -1.41 -2.88
N ASN A 37 10.05 -2.18 -3.58
CA ASN A 37 10.77 -3.29 -2.98
C ASN A 37 12.21 -3.39 -3.50
N THR A 38 13.07 -3.98 -2.69
CA THR A 38 14.46 -4.27 -3.04
C THR A 38 14.83 -5.66 -2.52
N VAL A 39 15.25 -6.55 -3.41
CA VAL A 39 15.75 -7.88 -3.03
C VAL A 39 17.10 -7.72 -2.34
N VAL A 40 17.25 -8.37 -1.19
CA VAL A 40 18.49 -8.34 -0.39
C VAL A 40 19.00 -9.74 -0.09
N HIS A 41 20.31 -9.89 -0.20
CA HIS A 41 21.00 -11.15 0.04
C HIS A 41 22.34 -10.90 0.73
N GLU A 42 22.72 -11.75 1.69
CA GLU A 42 23.91 -11.55 2.51
C GLU A 42 25.20 -11.39 1.68
N VAL A 43 25.34 -12.16 0.61
CA VAL A 43 26.55 -12.11 -0.26
C VAL A 43 26.71 -10.75 -0.93
N PHE A 44 25.62 -10.17 -1.41
CA PHE A 44 25.65 -8.87 -2.09
C PHE A 44 25.65 -7.70 -1.12
N TRP A 45 25.06 -7.88 0.06
CA TRP A 45 25.01 -6.85 1.09
C TRP A 45 26.41 -6.35 1.47
N GLY A 46 27.34 -7.25 1.68
CA GLY A 46 28.72 -6.91 2.06
C GLY A 46 29.52 -6.12 0.99
N ILE A 47 29.02 -6.03 -0.25
CA ILE A 47 29.65 -5.25 -1.32
C ILE A 47 29.23 -3.77 -1.25
N ASP A 48 27.96 -3.52 -0.97
CA ASP A 48 27.36 -2.18 -1.11
C ASP A 48 27.11 -1.48 0.22
N HIS A 49 27.22 -2.20 1.35
CA HIS A 49 26.86 -1.70 2.67
C HIS A 49 28.01 -1.83 3.67
N LYS A 50 28.03 -0.94 4.64
CA LYS A 50 29.08 -0.89 5.68
C LYS A 50 28.71 -1.74 6.90
N THR A 51 27.42 -1.90 7.18
CA THR A 51 26.93 -2.73 8.27
C THR A 51 26.86 -4.20 7.88
N PRO A 52 27.05 -5.15 8.82
CA PRO A 52 26.79 -6.56 8.55
C PRO A 52 25.33 -6.80 8.11
N TYR A 53 25.12 -7.81 7.28
CA TYR A 53 23.77 -8.22 6.86
C TYR A 53 22.86 -8.49 8.08
N PRO A 54 21.76 -7.75 8.25
CA PRO A 54 21.04 -7.78 9.50
C PRO A 54 20.00 -8.91 9.62
N PHE A 55 19.77 -9.67 8.54
CA PHE A 55 18.71 -10.67 8.51
C PHE A 55 19.24 -12.09 8.62
N THR A 56 18.37 -13.02 9.04
CA THR A 56 18.72 -14.44 9.19
C THR A 56 18.62 -15.21 7.88
N THR A 57 17.98 -14.64 6.86
CA THR A 57 17.80 -15.23 5.52
C THR A 57 17.78 -14.14 4.47
N SER A 58 17.86 -14.49 3.19
CA SER A 58 17.58 -13.59 2.08
C SER A 58 16.10 -13.20 2.06
N GLY A 59 15.78 -12.09 1.42
CA GLY A 59 14.40 -11.63 1.31
C GLY A 59 14.28 -10.33 0.55
N GLU A 60 13.21 -9.62 0.81
CA GLU A 60 12.94 -8.32 0.23
C GLU A 60 12.73 -7.27 1.31
N ILE A 61 13.27 -6.08 1.11
CA ILE A 61 12.92 -4.91 1.88
C ILE A 61 11.80 -4.21 1.13
N LEU A 62 10.64 -4.14 1.79
CA LEU A 62 9.44 -3.51 1.27
C LEU A 62 9.29 -2.12 1.86
N CYS A 63 8.87 -1.18 1.04
CA CYS A 63 8.52 0.15 1.45
C CYS A 63 7.08 0.45 1.04
N VAL A 64 6.31 1.00 1.96
CA VAL A 64 4.94 1.45 1.73
C VAL A 64 4.81 2.88 2.23
N TYR A 65 4.30 3.75 1.39
CA TYR A 65 4.04 5.14 1.75
C TYR A 65 2.54 5.41 1.80
N TYR A 66 2.11 5.91 2.94
CA TYR A 66 0.79 6.48 3.16
C TYR A 66 0.92 7.94 3.56
N PRO A 67 0.23 8.88 2.89
CA PRO A 67 0.33 10.31 3.21
C PRO A 67 0.07 10.64 4.68
N ASP A 68 -0.85 9.93 5.32
CA ASP A 68 -1.27 10.17 6.70
C ASP A 68 -0.39 9.46 7.74
N PHE A 69 0.37 8.43 7.36
CA PHE A 69 1.13 7.58 8.28
C PHE A 69 2.65 7.61 8.03
N GLY A 70 3.08 8.13 6.87
CA GLY A 70 4.48 8.20 6.48
C GLY A 70 4.98 6.94 5.79
N ILE A 71 6.29 6.78 5.77
CA ILE A 71 6.96 5.67 5.10
C ILE A 71 7.16 4.50 6.08
N GLU A 72 6.56 3.38 5.77
CA GLU A 72 6.66 2.12 6.50
C GLU A 72 7.65 1.20 5.78
N VAL A 73 8.64 0.68 6.49
CA VAL A 73 9.66 -0.23 5.93
C VAL A 73 9.59 -1.57 6.62
N TYR A 74 9.52 -2.63 5.83
CA TYR A 74 9.40 -4.02 6.28
C TYR A 74 10.44 -4.90 5.62
N PHE A 75 10.79 -6.01 6.26
CA PHE A 75 11.55 -7.10 5.66
C PHE A 75 10.66 -8.33 5.50
N GLU A 76 10.59 -8.87 4.30
CA GLU A 76 9.89 -10.11 3.99
C GLU A 76 10.90 -11.22 3.64
N PRO A 77 11.01 -12.28 4.45
CA PRO A 77 11.91 -13.39 4.19
C PRO A 77 11.55 -14.16 2.90
N ALA A 78 12.53 -14.55 2.12
CA ALA A 78 12.30 -15.34 0.91
C ALA A 78 11.60 -16.68 1.23
N GLY A 79 10.62 -17.03 0.41
CA GLY A 79 9.85 -18.27 0.58
C GLY A 79 8.80 -18.23 1.68
N TYR A 80 8.61 -17.09 2.34
CA TYR A 80 7.59 -16.90 3.36
C TYR A 80 6.53 -15.90 2.85
N SER A 81 5.61 -16.41 2.07
CA SER A 81 4.49 -15.65 1.53
C SER A 81 3.19 -16.25 2.05
N LYS A 82 2.41 -15.45 2.78
CA LYS A 82 1.00 -15.72 3.08
C LYS A 82 0.21 -14.46 2.73
N ASP A 83 -0.91 -14.63 2.07
CA ASP A 83 -1.78 -13.55 1.56
C ASP A 83 -2.24 -12.51 2.59
N SER A 84 -2.08 -12.81 3.88
CA SER A 84 -2.49 -11.94 4.99
C SER A 84 -1.32 -11.44 5.83
N SER A 85 -0.09 -11.60 5.37
CA SER A 85 1.07 -11.35 6.20
C SER A 85 1.83 -10.11 5.75
N ILE A 86 2.12 -9.25 6.70
CA ILE A 86 3.05 -8.12 6.56
C ILE A 86 4.40 -8.58 7.10
N GLY A 87 5.46 -8.19 6.44
CA GLY A 87 6.82 -8.50 6.84
C GLY A 87 7.20 -7.98 8.23
N THR A 88 8.40 -8.29 8.68
CA THR A 88 8.94 -7.78 9.93
C THR A 88 9.20 -6.28 9.84
N PRO A 89 8.69 -5.44 10.75
CA PRO A 89 8.87 -4.00 10.70
C PRO A 89 10.32 -3.60 10.97
N LEU A 90 10.87 -2.75 10.13
CA LEU A 90 12.24 -2.24 10.26
C LEU A 90 12.31 -0.84 10.88
N ASN A 91 11.23 -0.06 10.79
CA ASN A 91 11.19 1.29 11.36
C ASN A 91 9.97 1.50 12.28
N LYS A 92 9.97 2.64 12.97
CA LYS A 92 8.92 2.98 13.94
C LYS A 92 7.54 3.12 13.30
N ALA A 93 7.46 3.63 12.06
CA ALA A 93 6.21 3.79 11.34
C ALA A 93 5.58 2.43 11.05
N ALA A 94 6.35 1.48 10.52
CA ALA A 94 5.92 0.10 10.29
C ALA A 94 5.48 -0.60 11.57
N ALA A 95 6.27 -0.49 12.66
CA ALA A 95 5.92 -1.09 13.94
C ALA A 95 4.62 -0.48 14.54
N LYS A 96 4.38 0.81 14.32
CA LYS A 96 3.13 1.47 14.73
C LYS A 96 1.95 1.01 13.89
N ALA A 97 2.13 0.84 12.58
CA ALA A 97 1.10 0.34 11.68
C ALA A 97 0.65 -1.07 12.07
N LEU A 98 1.57 -2.00 12.31
CA LEU A 98 1.23 -3.34 12.77
C LEU A 98 0.37 -3.32 14.03
N ARG A 99 0.76 -2.51 15.03
CA ARG A 99 -0.03 -2.39 16.28
C ARG A 99 -1.41 -1.78 16.05
N ARG A 100 -1.51 -0.75 15.20
CA ARG A 100 -2.79 -0.12 14.84
C ARG A 100 -3.75 -1.12 14.21
N ASP A 101 -3.23 -1.98 13.34
CA ASP A 101 -4.02 -2.90 12.54
C ASP A 101 -4.18 -4.28 13.23
N GLY A 102 -3.63 -4.45 14.44
CA GLY A 102 -3.69 -5.69 15.20
C GLY A 102 -2.97 -6.87 14.54
N MET A 103 -1.94 -6.58 13.75
CA MET A 103 -1.20 -7.56 12.97
C MET A 103 0.12 -7.94 13.65
N GLU A 104 0.52 -9.19 13.46
CA GLU A 104 1.81 -9.70 13.88
C GLU A 104 2.77 -9.82 12.70
N PRO A 105 4.08 -9.62 12.89
CA PRO A 105 5.05 -9.83 11.83
C PRO A 105 5.10 -11.31 11.42
N ASN A 106 5.30 -11.56 10.13
CA ASN A 106 5.34 -12.91 9.57
C ASN A 106 6.34 -13.83 10.22
N VAL A 107 7.55 -13.29 10.41
CA VAL A 107 8.70 -14.03 10.93
C VAL A 107 9.46 -13.13 11.88
N PRO A 108 9.04 -13.05 13.16
CA PRO A 108 9.64 -12.12 14.13
C PRO A 108 11.11 -12.38 14.39
N TYR A 109 11.62 -13.59 14.12
CA TYR A 109 13.03 -13.97 14.24
C TYR A 109 13.87 -13.75 12.97
N SER A 110 13.32 -13.07 11.96
CA SER A 110 14.03 -12.80 10.70
C SER A 110 15.19 -11.80 10.85
N ILE A 111 15.24 -11.07 11.95
CA ILE A 111 16.32 -10.12 12.26
C ILE A 111 17.32 -10.78 13.21
N LYS A 112 18.61 -10.67 12.89
CA LYS A 112 19.70 -11.13 13.76
C LYS A 112 19.70 -10.34 15.07
N LYS A 113 19.93 -11.00 16.19
CA LYS A 113 19.96 -10.34 17.50
C LYS A 113 21.01 -9.24 17.56
N GLY A 114 20.60 -8.02 17.91
CA GLY A 114 21.49 -6.87 18.01
C GLY A 114 21.96 -6.29 16.68
N ALA A 115 21.34 -6.67 15.57
CA ALA A 115 21.69 -6.13 14.26
C ALA A 115 21.41 -4.63 14.16
N ASP A 116 22.31 -3.93 13.47
CA ASP A 116 22.09 -2.55 13.03
C ASP A 116 21.18 -2.55 11.79
N LEU A 117 20.02 -1.92 11.92
CA LEU A 117 19.02 -1.84 10.86
C LEU A 117 19.08 -0.53 10.05
N SER A 118 20.00 0.36 10.37
CA SER A 118 20.05 1.71 9.77
C SER A 118 20.13 1.66 8.25
N GLU A 119 21.08 0.90 7.68
CA GLU A 119 21.21 0.79 6.23
C GLU A 119 20.05 0.03 5.58
N ALA A 120 19.47 -0.95 6.26
CA ALA A 120 18.27 -1.64 5.76
C ALA A 120 17.05 -0.70 5.67
N VAL A 121 16.90 0.18 6.65
CA VAL A 121 15.87 1.23 6.60
C VAL A 121 16.14 2.21 5.47
N GLU A 122 17.39 2.64 5.26
CA GLU A 122 17.77 3.51 4.15
C GLU A 122 17.48 2.89 2.78
N VAL A 123 17.72 1.60 2.61
CA VAL A 123 17.37 0.84 1.39
C VAL A 123 15.87 0.94 1.13
N GLY A 124 15.05 0.71 2.13
CA GLY A 124 13.60 0.82 2.02
C GLY A 124 13.13 2.25 1.70
N LEU A 125 13.66 3.24 2.40
CA LEU A 125 13.33 4.65 2.16
C LEU A 125 13.69 5.08 0.73
N ARG A 126 14.81 4.61 0.20
CA ARG A 126 15.23 4.88 -1.18
C ARG A 126 14.29 4.24 -2.19
N ALA A 127 13.87 2.99 -1.96
CA ALA A 127 12.90 2.32 -2.83
C ALA A 127 11.57 3.08 -2.94
N CYS A 128 11.05 3.65 -1.85
CA CYS A 128 9.90 4.55 -1.90
C CYS A 128 10.21 5.87 -2.62
N GLY A 129 11.36 6.49 -2.35
CA GLY A 129 11.76 7.74 -2.98
C GLY A 129 11.79 7.64 -4.50
N GLU A 130 12.39 6.60 -5.04
CA GLU A 130 12.44 6.35 -6.49
C GLU A 130 11.05 6.16 -7.11
N MET A 131 10.11 5.59 -6.39
CA MET A 131 8.73 5.42 -6.87
C MET A 131 7.93 6.71 -6.79
N LEU A 132 8.14 7.52 -5.75
CA LEU A 132 7.52 8.85 -5.62
C LEU A 132 7.98 9.79 -6.73
N ASP A 133 9.27 9.79 -7.05
CA ASP A 133 9.83 10.61 -8.13
C ASP A 133 9.29 10.22 -9.52
N LYS A 134 9.00 8.93 -9.74
CA LYS A 134 8.41 8.44 -11.00
C LYS A 134 6.91 8.73 -11.12
N SER A 135 6.23 9.00 -10.00
CA SER A 135 4.79 9.26 -9.96
C SER A 135 4.44 10.76 -9.94
N ALA A 136 5.41 11.63 -9.83
CA ALA A 136 5.28 13.09 -9.88
C ALA A 136 5.30 13.63 -11.30
#